data_ca55dd79be65c67fc67e1f9d5ff51624
#
_entry.id   ca55dd79be65c67fc67e1f9d5ff51624
#
_cell.length_a   1.000
_cell.length_b   1.000
_cell.length_c   1.000
_cell.angle_alpha   90.00
_cell.angle_beta   90.00
_cell.angle_gamma   90.00
#
_symmetry.space_group_name_H-M   'P 1'
#
loop_
_entity.id
_entity.type
_entity.pdbx_description
1 polymer ?
#
loop_
_entity_poly.entity_id
_entity_poly.type
_entity_poly.pdbx_seq_one_letter_code
_entity_poly.pdbx_strand_id
1 'polypeptide(L)'
;MQSPKQVENQKEENPKSLFQQLSEKNVNEHTETKGNRGQKQLTYLSWPYAVNELKKASPDAYWEVSKFKYIGQEGVQYQLPYMRDKSGYAYVEVTVYADGVPATQIHPVLDNYNRAVRDPDSFAVNTAIMRGLTKAISLHGLGLYIYAGEDLPEVENGKQ
;
A
#
# COMPACT_ATOMS: atom_id res chain seq x y z
N MET A 1 48.94 -24.79 -35.06
CA MET A 1 48.15 -25.17 -33.85
C MET A 1 47.36 -23.98 -33.43
N GLN A 2 46.05 -23.97 -33.72
CA GLN A 2 45.15 -22.91 -33.29
C GLN A 2 44.54 -23.32 -31.94
N SER A 3 44.69 -22.46 -30.95
CA SER A 3 44.08 -22.62 -29.63
C SER A 3 42.54 -22.54 -29.72
N PRO A 4 41.77 -23.33 -28.97
CA PRO A 4 40.33 -23.26 -29.00
C PRO A 4 39.89 -21.98 -28.29
N LYS A 5 39.10 -21.17 -29.01
CA LYS A 5 38.39 -20.02 -28.46
C LYS A 5 37.45 -20.51 -27.37
N GLN A 6 37.65 -20.02 -26.13
CA GLN A 6 36.69 -20.16 -25.07
C GLN A 6 35.40 -19.45 -25.47
N VAL A 7 34.34 -20.21 -25.64
CA VAL A 7 32.98 -19.70 -25.74
C VAL A 7 32.58 -19.33 -24.32
N GLU A 8 32.62 -18.04 -24.00
CA GLU A 8 32.00 -17.52 -22.80
C GLU A 8 30.50 -17.77 -22.92
N ASN A 9 29.99 -18.69 -22.10
CA ASN A 9 28.57 -18.88 -21.88
C ASN A 9 28.04 -17.60 -21.20
N GLN A 10 27.53 -16.67 -22.00
CA GLN A 10 26.68 -15.63 -21.50
C GLN A 10 25.41 -16.32 -20.98
N LYS A 11 25.30 -16.46 -19.65
CA LYS A 11 24.03 -16.76 -19.01
C LYS A 11 23.09 -15.64 -19.41
N GLU A 12 22.13 -15.92 -20.26
CA GLU A 12 20.97 -15.05 -20.47
C GLU A 12 20.27 -14.93 -19.12
N GLU A 13 20.49 -13.81 -18.42
CA GLU A 13 19.72 -13.50 -17.21
C GLU A 13 18.27 -13.33 -17.65
N ASN A 14 17.39 -14.18 -17.16
CA ASN A 14 15.95 -14.00 -17.34
C ASN A 14 15.56 -12.62 -16.86
N PRO A 15 14.75 -11.85 -17.65
CA PRO A 15 14.32 -10.52 -17.25
C PRO A 15 13.60 -10.57 -15.89
N LYS A 16 13.94 -9.65 -15.00
CA LYS A 16 13.33 -9.55 -13.67
C LYS A 16 11.82 -9.31 -13.79
N SER A 17 11.03 -9.99 -12.97
CA SER A 17 9.61 -9.70 -12.83
C SER A 17 9.39 -8.29 -12.27
N LEU A 18 8.19 -7.73 -12.46
CA LEU A 18 7.84 -6.44 -11.88
C LEU A 18 8.07 -6.44 -10.34
N PHE A 19 7.64 -7.50 -9.67
CA PHE A 19 7.85 -7.64 -8.24
C PHE A 19 9.33 -7.60 -7.85
N GLN A 20 10.18 -8.32 -8.56
CA GLN A 20 11.64 -8.30 -8.31
C GLN A 20 12.22 -6.90 -8.52
N GLN A 21 11.86 -6.21 -9.62
CA GLN A 21 12.32 -4.86 -9.91
C GLN A 21 11.94 -3.87 -8.80
N LEU A 22 10.70 -3.93 -8.33
CA LEU A 22 10.19 -3.00 -7.33
C LEU A 22 10.70 -3.34 -5.91
N SER A 23 10.79 -4.63 -5.57
CA SER A 23 11.18 -5.08 -4.23
C SER A 23 12.66 -4.80 -3.91
N GLU A 24 13.51 -4.67 -4.92
CA GLU A 24 14.94 -4.36 -4.75
C GLU A 24 15.22 -2.87 -4.50
N LYS A 25 14.22 -1.99 -4.68
CA LYS A 25 14.40 -0.55 -4.46
C LYS A 25 14.49 -0.22 -2.98
N ASN A 26 15.51 0.58 -2.61
CA ASN A 26 15.59 1.16 -1.27
C ASN A 26 14.67 2.39 -1.19
N VAL A 27 13.66 2.32 -0.35
CA VAL A 27 12.67 3.40 -0.18
C VAL A 27 12.84 4.16 1.14
N ASN A 28 13.90 3.92 1.90
CA ASN A 28 14.06 4.43 3.27
C ASN A 28 13.97 5.95 3.37
N GLU A 29 14.46 6.68 2.36
CA GLU A 29 14.44 8.15 2.33
C GLU A 29 13.06 8.73 1.94
N HIS A 30 12.11 7.87 1.55
CA HIS A 30 10.79 8.25 1.07
C HIS A 30 9.66 7.80 2.00
N THR A 31 9.99 7.52 3.25
CA THR A 31 9.03 7.11 4.27
C THR A 31 8.70 8.23 5.24
N GLU A 32 7.46 8.21 5.75
CA GLU A 32 7.00 9.09 6.81
C GLU A 32 6.47 8.25 7.97
N THR A 33 6.85 8.64 9.18
CA THR A 33 6.34 8.01 10.40
C THR A 33 5.28 8.91 11.02
N LYS A 34 4.12 8.37 11.30
CA LYS A 34 2.99 9.05 11.95
C LYS A 34 2.72 8.42 13.31
N GLY A 35 2.57 9.24 14.30
CA GLY A 35 2.26 8.87 15.68
C GLY A 35 2.96 9.80 16.66
N ASN A 36 2.30 10.11 17.78
CA ASN A 36 2.89 10.88 18.86
C ASN A 36 3.71 9.97 19.77
N ARG A 37 4.62 10.58 20.53
CA ARG A 37 5.45 9.88 21.52
C ARG A 37 4.56 9.09 22.49
N GLY A 38 4.79 7.78 22.61
CA GLY A 38 4.00 6.88 23.47
C GLY A 38 2.79 6.24 22.77
N GLN A 39 2.55 6.51 21.49
CA GLN A 39 1.54 5.88 20.67
C GLN A 39 2.17 4.93 19.65
N LYS A 40 1.36 3.98 19.15
CA LYS A 40 1.78 3.13 18.03
C LYS A 40 2.16 4.02 16.85
N GLN A 41 3.43 3.95 16.44
CA GLN A 41 3.92 4.66 15.27
C GLN A 41 3.70 3.81 14.03
N LEU A 42 3.14 4.42 12.99
CA LEU A 42 2.92 3.80 11.70
C LEU A 42 3.84 4.45 10.67
N THR A 43 4.52 3.63 9.90
CA THR A 43 5.38 4.09 8.82
C THR A 43 4.64 3.97 7.50
N TYR A 44 4.68 5.01 6.69
CA TYR A 44 4.07 5.06 5.37
C TYR A 44 5.09 5.45 4.31
N LEU A 45 4.96 4.84 3.14
CA LEU A 45 5.68 5.28 1.96
C LEU A 45 5.03 6.56 1.40
N SER A 46 5.84 7.50 0.95
CA SER A 46 5.34 8.68 0.22
C SER A 46 4.54 8.24 -1.01
N TRP A 47 3.27 8.61 -1.07
CA TRP A 47 2.42 8.17 -2.18
C TRP A 47 2.83 8.73 -3.55
N PRO A 48 3.31 10.00 -3.70
CA PRO A 48 3.80 10.48 -4.98
C PRO A 48 5.02 9.71 -5.46
N TYR A 49 5.93 9.38 -4.56
CA TYR A 49 7.09 8.55 -4.86
C TYR A 49 6.65 7.14 -5.31
N ALA A 50 5.74 6.53 -4.56
CA ALA A 50 5.24 5.20 -4.87
C ALA A 50 4.59 5.12 -6.25
N VAL A 51 3.73 6.08 -6.58
CA VAL A 51 3.08 6.18 -7.89
C VAL A 51 4.11 6.40 -9.01
N ASN A 52 5.08 7.28 -8.77
CA ASN A 52 6.12 7.57 -9.75
C ASN A 52 6.96 6.32 -10.10
N GLU A 53 7.40 5.59 -9.08
CA GLU A 53 8.20 4.37 -9.29
C GLU A 53 7.37 3.24 -9.92
N LEU A 54 6.12 3.10 -9.51
CA LEU A 54 5.21 2.12 -10.14
C LEU A 54 5.01 2.42 -11.63
N LYS A 55 4.71 3.66 -11.98
CA LYS A 55 4.46 4.07 -13.37
C LYS A 55 5.71 3.99 -14.24
N LYS A 56 6.90 4.19 -13.69
CA LYS A 56 8.16 3.97 -14.41
C LYS A 56 8.38 2.49 -14.73
N ALA A 57 8.07 1.61 -13.79
CA ALA A 57 8.26 0.17 -13.96
C ALA A 57 7.12 -0.50 -14.75
N SER A 58 5.90 0.01 -14.63
CA SER A 58 4.70 -0.46 -15.32
C SER A 58 3.89 0.75 -15.81
N PRO A 59 4.17 1.27 -17.01
CA PRO A 59 3.56 2.51 -17.52
C PRO A 59 2.03 2.47 -17.59
N ASP A 60 1.44 1.30 -17.80
CA ASP A 60 0.00 1.10 -17.89
C ASP A 60 -0.67 0.85 -16.52
N ALA A 61 0.10 0.89 -15.43
CA ALA A 61 -0.45 0.71 -14.10
C ALA A 61 -1.47 1.81 -13.78
N TYR A 62 -2.54 1.42 -13.12
CA TYR A 62 -3.61 2.31 -12.65
C TYR A 62 -4.20 1.76 -11.36
N TRP A 63 -5.06 2.54 -10.74
CA TRP A 63 -5.75 2.10 -9.54
C TRP A 63 -7.22 2.53 -9.53
N GLU A 64 -8.00 1.83 -8.74
CA GLU A 64 -9.39 2.11 -8.50
C GLU A 64 -9.67 2.15 -7.00
N VAL A 65 -10.50 3.09 -6.60
CA VAL A 65 -11.07 3.16 -5.25
C VAL A 65 -12.47 2.59 -5.32
N SER A 66 -12.76 1.57 -4.53
CA SER A 66 -14.09 0.96 -4.48
C SER A 66 -15.12 1.98 -3.99
N LYS A 67 -16.26 2.01 -4.68
CA LYS A 67 -17.40 2.82 -4.30
C LYS A 67 -18.51 1.91 -3.80
N PHE A 68 -19.09 2.29 -2.70
CA PHE A 68 -20.13 1.52 -2.02
C PHE A 68 -21.46 2.25 -2.10
N LYS A 69 -22.50 1.50 -2.43
CA LYS A 69 -23.87 2.03 -2.45
C LYS A 69 -24.34 2.30 -1.01
N TYR A 70 -24.86 3.49 -0.80
CA TYR A 70 -25.43 3.92 0.46
C TYR A 70 -26.84 4.46 0.24
N ILE A 71 -27.76 4.10 1.12
CA ILE A 71 -29.14 4.60 1.08
C ILE A 71 -29.33 5.56 2.26
N GLY A 72 -29.53 6.84 1.95
CA GLY A 72 -29.79 7.87 2.95
C GLY A 72 -31.23 7.85 3.49
N GLN A 73 -31.55 8.75 4.42
CA GLN A 73 -32.83 8.80 5.11
C GLN A 73 -33.89 9.07 4.06
N GLU A 74 -34.16 9.55 3.21
CA GLU A 74 -35.26 9.76 2.24
C GLU A 74 -35.23 8.78 1.05
N GLY A 75 -34.51 7.67 1.18
CA GLY A 75 -34.37 6.70 0.09
C GLY A 75 -33.43 7.17 -1.03
N VAL A 76 -32.71 8.26 -0.85
CA VAL A 76 -31.74 8.76 -1.81
C VAL A 76 -30.50 7.87 -1.79
N GLN A 77 -30.07 7.41 -2.97
CA GLN A 77 -28.89 6.56 -3.12
C GLN A 77 -27.65 7.42 -3.35
N TYR A 78 -26.61 7.12 -2.61
CA TYR A 78 -25.27 7.68 -2.80
C TYR A 78 -24.26 6.60 -3.13
N GLN A 79 -23.16 6.99 -3.73
CA GLN A 79 -21.95 6.17 -3.78
C GLN A 79 -20.86 6.83 -2.94
N LEU A 80 -20.38 6.12 -1.94
CA LEU A 80 -19.33 6.59 -1.05
C LEU A 80 -18.04 5.81 -1.27
N PRO A 81 -16.87 6.45 -1.14
CA PRO A 81 -15.58 5.78 -1.30
C PRO A 81 -15.13 5.03 -0.04
N TYR A 82 -16.01 4.81 0.90
CA TYR A 82 -15.76 4.03 2.11
C TYR A 82 -16.98 3.21 2.51
N MET A 83 -16.72 2.17 3.28
CA MET A 83 -17.74 1.32 3.91
C MET A 83 -17.49 1.24 5.41
N ARG A 84 -18.44 0.72 6.16
CA ARG A 84 -18.31 0.44 7.58
C ARG A 84 -18.20 -1.06 7.81
N ASP A 85 -17.32 -1.44 8.73
CA ASP A 85 -17.23 -2.82 9.19
C ASP A 85 -18.43 -3.17 10.11
N LYS A 86 -18.44 -4.40 10.60
CA LYS A 86 -19.50 -4.91 11.47
C LYS A 86 -19.64 -4.13 12.77
N SER A 87 -18.56 -3.49 13.25
CA SER A 87 -18.54 -2.65 14.44
C SER A 87 -18.83 -1.17 14.14
N GLY A 88 -19.09 -0.82 12.89
CA GLY A 88 -19.42 0.52 12.42
C GLY A 88 -18.21 1.40 12.08
N TYR A 89 -17.00 0.87 12.08
CA TYR A 89 -15.79 1.62 11.74
C TYR A 89 -15.55 1.67 10.24
N ALA A 90 -15.17 2.84 9.76
CA ALA A 90 -14.99 3.10 8.35
C ALA A 90 -13.68 2.54 7.80
N TYR A 91 -13.73 2.02 6.58
CA TYR A 91 -12.57 1.58 5.81
C TYR A 91 -12.72 1.94 4.34
N VAL A 92 -11.60 2.02 3.66
CA VAL A 92 -11.53 2.20 2.21
C VAL A 92 -10.94 0.95 1.57
N GLU A 93 -11.21 0.75 0.28
CA GLU A 93 -10.64 -0.33 -0.50
C GLU A 93 -10.02 0.22 -1.77
N VAL A 94 -8.75 -0.06 -1.97
CA VAL A 94 -7.97 0.40 -3.12
C VAL A 94 -7.37 -0.81 -3.83
N THR A 95 -7.57 -0.88 -5.14
CA THR A 95 -6.99 -1.92 -6.01
C THR A 95 -6.03 -1.28 -6.99
N VAL A 96 -4.81 -1.76 -7.04
CA VAL A 96 -3.76 -1.35 -7.98
C VAL A 96 -3.57 -2.45 -9.01
N TYR A 97 -3.66 -2.07 -10.28
CA TYR A 97 -3.41 -2.95 -11.41
C TYR A 97 -2.03 -2.61 -12.00
N ALA A 98 -1.16 -3.59 -12.06
CA ALA A 98 0.15 -3.46 -12.69
C ALA A 98 0.48 -4.76 -13.43
N ASP A 99 0.93 -4.65 -14.68
CA ASP A 99 1.18 -5.79 -15.58
C ASP A 99 -0.02 -6.77 -15.66
N GLY A 100 -1.24 -6.23 -15.61
CA GLY A 100 -2.48 -7.01 -15.64
C GLY A 100 -2.83 -7.73 -14.33
N VAL A 101 -2.05 -7.55 -13.27
CA VAL A 101 -2.26 -8.18 -11.97
C VAL A 101 -2.89 -7.20 -10.99
N PRO A 102 -4.07 -7.50 -10.41
CA PRO A 102 -4.68 -6.69 -9.37
C PRO A 102 -4.07 -7.00 -8.00
N ALA A 103 -3.89 -5.96 -7.19
CA ALA A 103 -3.57 -6.08 -5.78
C ALA A 103 -4.48 -5.13 -4.98
N THR A 104 -5.24 -5.69 -4.07
CA THR A 104 -6.25 -4.94 -3.29
C THR A 104 -5.82 -4.81 -1.84
N GLN A 105 -5.97 -3.61 -1.31
CA GLN A 105 -5.75 -3.31 0.10
C GLN A 105 -7.00 -2.66 0.70
N ILE A 106 -7.44 -3.21 1.82
CA ILE A 106 -8.42 -2.59 2.70
C ILE A 106 -7.66 -1.82 3.77
N HIS A 107 -7.98 -0.54 3.93
CA HIS A 107 -7.31 0.32 4.89
C HIS A 107 -8.33 1.00 5.81
N PRO A 108 -8.15 0.94 7.15
CA PRO A 108 -9.03 1.62 8.07
C PRO A 108 -8.91 3.14 7.92
N VAL A 109 -10.01 3.85 8.09
CA VAL A 109 -9.98 5.31 8.26
C VAL A 109 -9.61 5.60 9.70
N LEU A 110 -8.54 6.37 9.89
CA LEU A 110 -7.97 6.65 11.20
C LEU A 110 -8.04 8.14 11.53
N ASP A 111 -8.16 8.46 12.82
CA ASP A 111 -7.99 9.82 13.34
C ASP A 111 -6.49 10.17 13.52
N ASN A 112 -6.23 11.37 14.04
CA ASN A 112 -4.86 11.84 14.28
C ASN A 112 -4.09 11.05 15.34
N TYR A 113 -4.79 10.20 16.10
CA TYR A 113 -4.22 9.31 17.11
C TYR A 113 -4.11 7.86 16.63
N ASN A 114 -4.26 7.63 15.32
CA ASN A 114 -4.29 6.31 14.70
C ASN A 114 -5.39 5.38 15.25
N ARG A 115 -6.52 5.94 15.62
CA ARG A 115 -7.70 5.19 16.08
C ARG A 115 -8.75 5.13 14.97
N ALA A 116 -9.45 4.00 14.89
CA ALA A 116 -10.55 3.80 13.95
C ALA A 116 -11.68 4.83 14.15
N VAL A 117 -12.28 5.26 13.03
CA VAL A 117 -13.32 6.30 12.99
C VAL A 117 -14.62 5.72 12.41
N ARG A 118 -15.77 6.16 12.93
CA ARG A 118 -17.09 5.70 12.46
C ARG A 118 -17.67 6.57 11.37
N ASP A 119 -17.59 7.88 11.51
CA ASP A 119 -18.16 8.89 10.59
C ASP A 119 -17.04 9.83 10.13
N PRO A 120 -16.20 9.37 9.17
CA PRO A 120 -15.07 10.16 8.73
C PRO A 120 -15.51 11.34 7.87
N ASP A 121 -14.80 12.47 7.99
CA ASP A 121 -14.88 13.52 7.01
C ASP A 121 -14.11 13.17 5.74
N SER A 122 -14.28 13.99 4.71
CA SER A 122 -13.63 13.75 3.42
C SER A 122 -12.11 13.84 3.49
N PHE A 123 -11.54 14.60 4.41
CA PHE A 123 -10.12 14.71 4.62
C PHE A 123 -9.54 13.37 5.16
N ALA A 124 -10.18 12.80 6.19
CA ALA A 124 -9.78 11.52 6.76
C ALA A 124 -9.93 10.37 5.73
N VAL A 125 -11.01 10.38 4.93
CA VAL A 125 -11.21 9.42 3.85
C VAL A 125 -10.12 9.52 2.80
N ASN A 126 -9.78 10.73 2.34
CA ASN A 126 -8.71 10.92 1.36
C ASN A 126 -7.35 10.45 1.88
N THR A 127 -7.02 10.74 3.13
CA THR A 127 -5.80 10.24 3.77
C THR A 127 -5.77 8.71 3.79
N ALA A 128 -6.86 8.06 4.14
CA ALA A 128 -6.97 6.60 4.14
C ALA A 128 -6.81 6.02 2.72
N ILE A 129 -7.38 6.66 1.71
CA ILE A 129 -7.22 6.24 0.30
C ILE A 129 -5.75 6.31 -0.12
N MET A 130 -5.04 7.39 0.19
CA MET A 130 -3.62 7.51 -0.18
C MET A 130 -2.74 6.50 0.54
N ARG A 131 -3.00 6.22 1.80
CA ARG A 131 -2.32 5.16 2.58
C ARG A 131 -2.64 3.76 2.04
N GLY A 132 -3.90 3.50 1.72
CA GLY A 132 -4.32 2.26 1.07
C GLY A 132 -3.67 2.07 -0.30
N LEU A 133 -3.54 3.15 -1.07
CA LEU A 133 -2.86 3.14 -2.37
C LEU A 133 -1.39 2.70 -2.23
N THR A 134 -0.64 3.29 -1.30
CA THR A 134 0.77 2.92 -1.11
C THR A 134 0.93 1.48 -0.65
N LYS A 135 0.06 0.99 0.22
CA LYS A 135 0.04 -0.42 0.64
C LYS A 135 -0.31 -1.37 -0.52
N ALA A 136 -1.28 -1.01 -1.35
CA ALA A 136 -1.62 -1.80 -2.54
C ALA A 136 -0.46 -1.82 -3.56
N ILE A 137 0.24 -0.70 -3.74
CA ILE A 137 1.47 -0.64 -4.56
C ILE A 137 2.55 -1.55 -3.95
N SER A 138 2.69 -1.59 -2.63
CA SER A 138 3.68 -2.44 -1.97
C SER A 138 3.45 -3.94 -2.21
N LEU A 139 2.22 -4.34 -2.44
CA LEU A 139 1.90 -5.73 -2.83
C LEU A 139 2.47 -6.12 -4.20
N HIS A 140 2.80 -5.14 -5.03
CA HIS A 140 3.55 -5.32 -6.27
C HIS A 140 5.07 -5.29 -6.08
N GLY A 141 5.55 -5.11 -4.85
CA GLY A 141 6.95 -5.22 -4.44
C GLY A 141 7.55 -3.94 -3.83
N LEU A 142 7.09 -2.76 -4.22
CA LEU A 142 7.72 -1.49 -3.81
C LEU A 142 7.54 -1.20 -2.32
N GLY A 143 8.64 -1.18 -1.60
CA GLY A 143 8.65 -0.83 -0.18
C GLY A 143 7.91 -1.82 0.71
N LEU A 144 7.66 -3.04 0.26
CA LEU A 144 6.95 -4.05 1.05
C LEU A 144 7.61 -4.27 2.41
N TYR A 145 8.92 -4.20 2.49
CA TYR A 145 9.68 -4.43 3.72
C TYR A 145 9.40 -3.41 4.83
N ILE A 146 8.94 -2.19 4.51
CA ILE A 146 8.66 -1.16 5.54
C ILE A 146 7.45 -1.53 6.41
N TYR A 147 6.59 -2.42 5.91
CA TYR A 147 5.39 -2.90 6.63
C TYR A 147 5.66 -4.17 7.44
N ALA A 148 6.88 -4.72 7.39
CA ALA A 148 7.24 -5.89 8.17
C ALA A 148 7.08 -5.60 9.67
N GLY A 149 6.37 -6.48 10.38
CA GLY A 149 6.11 -6.35 11.81
C GLY A 149 4.91 -5.48 12.19
N GLU A 150 4.22 -4.86 11.23
CA GLU A 150 3.05 -4.01 11.52
C GLU A 150 1.92 -4.79 12.20
N ASP A 151 1.73 -6.05 11.83
CA ASP A 151 0.70 -6.94 12.36
C ASP A 151 1.20 -7.87 13.50
N LEU A 152 2.44 -7.69 13.95
CA LEU A 152 2.95 -8.46 15.07
C LEU A 152 2.30 -8.01 16.38
N PRO A 153 1.95 -8.94 17.28
CA PRO A 153 1.45 -8.59 18.62
C PRO A 153 2.47 -7.70 19.32
N GLU A 154 1.97 -6.72 20.05
CA GLU A 154 2.82 -5.96 20.97
C GLU A 154 3.39 -6.95 22.00
N VAL A 155 4.72 -7.05 22.06
CA VAL A 155 5.36 -7.79 23.14
C VAL A 155 5.18 -6.95 24.39
N GLU A 156 4.30 -7.37 25.29
CA GLU A 156 4.27 -6.81 26.64
C GLU A 156 5.68 -7.02 27.22
N ASN A 157 6.45 -5.94 27.29
CA ASN A 157 7.70 -5.95 28.03
C ASN A 157 7.34 -6.21 29.48
N GLY A 158 7.44 -7.49 29.87
CA GLY A 158 7.18 -7.93 31.22
C GLY A 158 8.00 -7.08 32.18
N LYS A 159 7.31 -6.35 33.02
CA LYS A 159 7.90 -5.80 34.24
C LYS A 159 8.34 -6.99 35.06
N GLN A 160 9.65 -7.21 35.15
CA GLN A 160 10.26 -7.93 36.25
C GLN A 160 10.29 -7.02 37.46
#